data_d534fb4201065b473c78f56f05ad4930
#
_entry.id   d534fb4201065b473c78f56f05ad4930
#
_cell.length_a   1.000
_cell.length_b   1.000
_cell.length_c   1.000
_cell.angle_alpha   90.00
_cell.angle_beta   90.00
_cell.angle_gamma   90.00
#
_symmetry.space_group_name_H-M   'P 1'
#
loop_
_entity.id
_entity.type
_entity.pdbx_description
1 polymer ?
#
loop_
_entity_poly.entity_id
_entity_poly.type
_entity_poly.pdbx_seq_one_letter_code
_entity_poly.pdbx_strand_id
1 'polypeptide(L)'
;MICSTGNVGLTVLVTALEVYAPHIPVYISCNTPKCFGKHIKMIPNMESNFGDAYNVATDYVFAQGYDSVILANDDVVPTPSTITKMAVDWDLLKNAGYKVGFLGTRSDFVLPEQNIRYPIVDDDFVGLRYRSEGFIKKAQTIAPIFASVSKEAWKAAKFPSVNWYSDNIICDDMTKAGFTHWVSRGYVHHAGSQTVGDDFAKCHEDSRAWIRQNRPDVYDTYY
;
A
#
# COMPACT_ATOMS: atom_id res chain seq x y z
N MET A 1 1.51 -4.52 -8.74
CA MET A 1 0.17 -3.99 -9.08
C MET A 1 0.10 -2.55 -8.65
N ILE A 2 -0.16 -1.63 -9.56
CA ILE A 2 -0.23 -0.18 -9.34
C ILE A 2 -1.61 0.29 -9.79
N CYS A 3 -2.34 1.01 -8.94
CA CYS A 3 -3.50 1.80 -9.35
C CYS A 3 -3.07 3.27 -9.52
N SER A 4 -3.47 3.91 -10.61
CA SER A 4 -3.00 5.25 -10.96
C SER A 4 -4.05 6.08 -11.66
N THR A 5 -4.06 7.35 -11.38
CA THR A 5 -4.79 8.38 -12.14
C THR A 5 -3.99 8.89 -13.36
N GLY A 6 -2.75 8.41 -13.53
CA GLY A 6 -1.86 8.79 -14.62
C GLY A 6 -0.97 9.99 -14.32
N ASN A 7 -0.72 10.29 -13.05
CA ASN A 7 0.16 11.39 -12.63
C ASN A 7 1.65 11.15 -13.00
N VAL A 8 2.48 12.14 -12.74
CA VAL A 8 3.93 12.10 -13.06
C VAL A 8 4.67 11.06 -12.20
N GLY A 9 4.20 10.83 -10.96
CA GLY A 9 4.77 9.86 -10.04
C GLY A 9 4.77 8.44 -10.61
N LEU A 10 3.72 8.06 -11.36
CA LEU A 10 3.66 6.78 -12.05
C LEU A 10 4.89 6.54 -12.95
N THR A 11 5.32 7.54 -13.70
CA THR A 11 6.50 7.40 -14.57
C THR A 11 7.77 7.19 -13.77
N VAL A 12 7.91 7.92 -12.65
CA VAL A 12 9.07 7.78 -11.74
C VAL A 12 9.10 6.38 -11.13
N LEU A 13 7.97 5.92 -10.58
CA LEU A 13 7.85 4.58 -10.00
C LEU A 13 8.19 3.49 -11.02
N VAL A 14 7.59 3.55 -12.20
CA VAL A 14 7.81 2.54 -13.25
C VAL A 14 9.28 2.51 -13.68
N THR A 15 9.90 3.67 -13.90
CA THR A 15 11.33 3.75 -14.24
C THR A 15 12.20 3.14 -13.13
N ALA A 16 11.89 3.42 -11.86
CA ALA A 16 12.61 2.82 -10.73
C ALA A 16 12.46 1.29 -10.70
N LEU A 17 11.26 0.76 -10.96
CA LEU A 17 11.01 -0.68 -11.03
C LEU A 17 11.75 -1.34 -12.21
N GLU A 18 11.80 -0.70 -13.38
CA GLU A 18 12.55 -1.18 -14.53
C GLU A 18 14.05 -1.30 -14.24
N VAL A 19 14.60 -0.37 -13.44
CA VAL A 19 16.02 -0.38 -13.07
C VAL A 19 16.30 -1.37 -11.93
N TYR A 20 15.47 -1.38 -10.88
CA TYR A 20 15.77 -2.12 -9.65
C TYR A 20 15.20 -3.54 -9.61
N ALA A 21 14.18 -3.82 -10.41
CA ALA A 21 13.49 -5.11 -10.44
C ALA A 21 12.98 -5.49 -11.84
N PRO A 22 13.85 -5.48 -12.88
CA PRO A 22 13.45 -5.65 -14.30
C PRO A 22 12.82 -7.01 -14.60
N HIS A 23 12.96 -7.99 -13.72
CA HIS A 23 12.40 -9.34 -13.85
C HIS A 23 11.02 -9.50 -13.23
N ILE A 24 10.51 -8.47 -12.52
CA ILE A 24 9.20 -8.53 -11.87
C ILE A 24 8.14 -7.97 -12.81
N PRO A 25 7.09 -8.74 -13.16
CA PRO A 25 5.99 -8.24 -13.97
C PRO A 25 5.25 -7.10 -13.27
N VAL A 26 5.02 -6.00 -13.99
CA VAL A 26 4.30 -4.83 -13.49
C VAL A 26 2.94 -4.75 -14.17
N TYR A 27 1.89 -4.62 -13.37
CA TYR A 27 0.52 -4.40 -13.82
C TYR A 27 0.07 -3.03 -13.36
N ILE A 28 -0.46 -2.22 -14.29
CA ILE A 28 -0.91 -0.86 -14.00
C ILE A 28 -2.39 -0.74 -14.35
N SER A 29 -3.21 -0.44 -13.35
CA SER A 29 -4.62 -0.09 -13.54
C SER A 29 -4.72 1.43 -13.71
N CYS A 30 -4.98 1.87 -14.94
CA CYS A 30 -5.04 3.29 -15.28
C CYS A 30 -5.83 3.49 -16.57
N ASN A 31 -6.62 4.56 -16.63
CA ASN A 31 -7.37 4.92 -17.85
C ASN A 31 -6.59 5.85 -18.80
N THR A 32 -5.47 6.41 -18.32
CA THR A 32 -4.62 7.25 -19.17
C THR A 32 -3.67 6.38 -19.95
N PRO A 33 -3.75 6.34 -21.30
CA PRO A 33 -2.83 5.58 -22.11
C PRO A 33 -1.40 6.10 -21.93
N LYS A 34 -0.50 5.19 -21.54
CA LYS A 34 0.95 5.45 -21.48
C LYS A 34 1.70 4.27 -22.08
N CYS A 35 2.77 4.57 -22.82
CA CYS A 35 3.66 3.54 -23.34
C CYS A 35 4.79 3.30 -22.33
N PHE A 36 4.86 2.10 -21.79
CA PHE A 36 5.93 1.64 -20.91
C PHE A 36 6.67 0.44 -21.53
N GLY A 37 7.66 -0.08 -20.84
CA GLY A 37 8.44 -1.25 -21.29
C GLY A 37 7.60 -2.52 -21.49
N LYS A 38 8.15 -3.50 -22.21
CA LYS A 38 7.42 -4.71 -22.65
C LYS A 38 6.91 -5.62 -21.52
N HIS A 39 7.48 -5.53 -20.31
CA HIS A 39 7.07 -6.31 -19.14
C HIS A 39 5.97 -5.63 -18.31
N ILE A 40 5.50 -4.48 -18.77
CA ILE A 40 4.43 -3.71 -18.14
C ILE A 40 3.12 -3.98 -18.85
N LYS A 41 2.10 -4.35 -18.08
CA LYS A 41 0.76 -4.64 -18.58
C LYS A 41 -0.22 -3.60 -18.07
N MET A 42 -0.93 -2.95 -18.99
CA MET A 42 -2.00 -2.01 -18.65
C MET A 42 -3.32 -2.76 -18.45
N ILE A 43 -4.04 -2.40 -17.40
CA ILE A 43 -5.38 -2.86 -17.09
C ILE A 43 -6.29 -1.63 -17.09
N PRO A 44 -7.41 -1.60 -17.83
CA PRO A 44 -8.36 -0.51 -17.72
C PRO A 44 -8.89 -0.35 -16.30
N ASN A 45 -8.97 0.89 -15.82
CA ASN A 45 -9.57 1.21 -14.53
C ASN A 45 -10.90 1.93 -14.75
N MET A 46 -11.99 1.29 -14.36
CA MET A 46 -13.34 1.84 -14.47
C MET A 46 -13.93 2.24 -13.11
N GLU A 47 -13.18 2.04 -12.04
CA GLU A 47 -13.65 2.25 -10.68
C GLU A 47 -13.46 3.70 -10.22
N SER A 48 -14.39 4.17 -9.38
CA SER A 48 -14.44 5.56 -8.93
C SER A 48 -13.78 5.79 -7.58
N ASN A 49 -13.44 4.74 -6.83
CA ASN A 49 -12.80 4.86 -5.52
C ASN A 49 -11.59 3.94 -5.38
N PHE A 50 -10.77 4.21 -4.37
CA PHE A 50 -9.54 3.48 -4.08
C PHE A 50 -9.79 1.98 -3.84
N GLY A 51 -10.74 1.66 -2.97
CA GLY A 51 -10.98 0.27 -2.57
C GLY A 51 -11.37 -0.61 -3.75
N ASP A 52 -12.35 -0.18 -4.55
CA ASP A 52 -12.83 -0.95 -5.71
C ASP A 52 -11.77 -1.05 -6.80
N ALA A 53 -11.03 0.05 -7.07
CA ALA A 53 -9.95 0.04 -8.05
C ALA A 53 -8.89 -1.01 -7.70
N TYR A 54 -8.44 -1.05 -6.45
CA TYR A 54 -7.46 -2.05 -5.99
C TYR A 54 -8.05 -3.46 -5.96
N ASN A 55 -9.32 -3.63 -5.60
CA ASN A 55 -9.96 -4.95 -5.59
C ASN A 55 -9.99 -5.57 -6.99
N VAL A 56 -10.53 -4.85 -7.96
CA VAL A 56 -10.65 -5.32 -9.35
C VAL A 56 -9.27 -5.62 -9.96
N ALA A 57 -8.34 -4.70 -9.80
CA ALA A 57 -7.02 -4.84 -10.39
C ALA A 57 -6.20 -5.95 -9.72
N THR A 58 -6.29 -6.12 -8.41
CA THR A 58 -5.57 -7.17 -7.69
C THR A 58 -6.15 -8.55 -7.97
N ASP A 59 -7.48 -8.67 -8.07
CA ASP A 59 -8.14 -9.90 -8.50
C ASP A 59 -7.72 -10.32 -9.91
N TYR A 60 -7.62 -9.35 -10.83
CA TYR A 60 -7.10 -9.61 -12.17
C TYR A 60 -5.68 -10.17 -12.12
N VAL A 61 -4.78 -9.59 -11.32
CA VAL A 61 -3.40 -10.08 -11.20
C VAL A 61 -3.35 -11.47 -10.58
N PHE A 62 -4.13 -11.76 -9.53
CA PHE A 62 -4.21 -13.10 -8.96
C PHE A 62 -4.80 -14.15 -9.92
N ALA A 63 -5.68 -13.74 -10.84
CA ALA A 63 -6.19 -14.62 -11.90
C ALA A 63 -5.11 -15.02 -12.91
N GLN A 64 -3.99 -14.28 -13.01
CA GLN A 64 -2.85 -14.64 -13.85
C GLN A 64 -1.96 -15.75 -13.22
N GLY A 65 -2.31 -16.26 -12.03
CA GLY A 65 -1.63 -17.40 -11.41
C GLY A 65 -0.57 -17.05 -10.37
N TYR A 66 -0.45 -15.78 -9.96
CA TYR A 66 0.47 -15.37 -8.89
C TYR A 66 -0.04 -15.78 -7.51
N ASP A 67 0.88 -16.09 -6.59
CA ASP A 67 0.58 -16.43 -5.19
C ASP A 67 0.69 -15.23 -4.25
N SER A 68 1.37 -14.19 -4.66
CA SER A 68 1.51 -12.93 -3.94
C SER A 68 1.63 -11.75 -4.90
N VAL A 69 1.22 -10.57 -4.43
CA VAL A 69 1.25 -9.32 -5.18
C VAL A 69 1.78 -8.22 -4.29
N ILE A 70 2.62 -7.34 -4.83
CA ILE A 70 2.94 -6.05 -4.20
C ILE A 70 1.93 -5.03 -4.72
N LEU A 71 1.11 -4.46 -3.84
CA LEU A 71 0.30 -3.29 -4.11
C LEU A 71 1.18 -2.04 -4.00
N ALA A 72 1.03 -1.10 -4.90
CA ALA A 72 1.81 0.14 -4.87
C ALA A 72 0.96 1.34 -5.31
N ASN A 73 1.07 2.43 -4.57
CA ASN A 73 0.59 3.74 -5.02
C ASN A 73 1.51 4.27 -6.12
N ASP A 74 1.00 5.15 -6.95
CA ASP A 74 1.74 5.71 -8.09
C ASP A 74 2.66 6.90 -7.73
N ASP A 75 2.65 7.33 -6.46
CA ASP A 75 3.44 8.44 -5.92
C ASP A 75 4.53 7.97 -4.93
N VAL A 76 4.98 6.72 -5.07
CA VAL A 76 6.10 6.16 -4.30
C VAL A 76 7.34 5.93 -5.15
N VAL A 77 8.51 6.03 -4.53
CA VAL A 77 9.80 5.74 -5.17
C VAL A 77 10.55 4.70 -4.34
N PRO A 78 10.70 3.46 -4.83
CA PRO A 78 11.46 2.43 -4.15
C PRO A 78 12.97 2.70 -4.24
N THR A 79 13.72 2.17 -3.28
CA THR A 79 15.18 2.11 -3.34
C THR A 79 15.66 0.81 -4.02
N PRO A 80 16.92 0.71 -4.44
CA PRO A 80 17.46 -0.51 -5.06
C PRO A 80 17.29 -1.77 -4.21
N SER A 81 17.21 -1.64 -2.89
CA SER A 81 17.09 -2.78 -1.97
C SER A 81 15.66 -3.04 -1.46
N THR A 82 14.68 -2.22 -1.83
CA THR A 82 13.32 -2.29 -1.26
C THR A 82 12.70 -3.68 -1.48
N ILE A 83 12.59 -4.12 -2.71
CA ILE A 83 11.92 -5.38 -3.06
C ILE A 83 12.69 -6.59 -2.52
N THR A 84 14.02 -6.58 -2.61
CA THR A 84 14.86 -7.67 -2.07
C THR A 84 14.69 -7.79 -0.56
N LYS A 85 14.68 -6.69 0.18
CA LYS A 85 14.42 -6.71 1.62
C LYS A 85 13.03 -7.25 1.94
N MET A 86 12.00 -6.80 1.20
CA MET A 86 10.64 -7.30 1.39
C MET A 86 10.54 -8.80 1.14
N ALA A 87 11.16 -9.32 0.09
CA ALA A 87 11.17 -10.75 -0.21
C ALA A 87 11.81 -11.56 0.92
N VAL A 88 12.99 -11.14 1.38
CA VAL A 88 13.68 -11.79 2.52
C VAL A 88 12.82 -11.74 3.80
N ASP A 89 12.22 -10.59 4.10
CA ASP A 89 11.38 -10.42 5.28
C ASP A 89 10.11 -11.29 5.21
N TRP A 90 9.52 -11.39 4.03
CA TRP A 90 8.38 -12.27 3.77
C TRP A 90 8.71 -13.73 4.05
N ASP A 91 9.84 -14.22 3.53
CA ASP A 91 10.28 -15.58 3.75
C ASP A 91 10.61 -15.86 5.22
N LEU A 92 11.27 -14.93 5.92
CA LEU A 92 11.52 -15.02 7.36
C LEU A 92 10.23 -15.18 8.16
N LEU A 93 9.21 -14.38 7.87
CA LEU A 93 7.92 -14.43 8.56
C LEU A 93 7.17 -15.73 8.27
N LYS A 94 7.15 -16.20 7.01
CA LYS A 94 6.55 -17.48 6.63
C LYS A 94 7.25 -18.67 7.30
N ASN A 95 8.57 -18.68 7.30
CA ASN A 95 9.37 -19.73 7.94
C ASN A 95 9.20 -19.75 9.46
N ALA A 96 8.89 -18.60 10.08
CA ALA A 96 8.52 -18.51 11.49
C ALA A 96 7.06 -18.92 11.78
N GLY A 97 6.30 -19.33 10.75
CA GLY A 97 4.92 -19.84 10.89
C GLY A 97 3.83 -18.76 10.94
N TYR A 98 4.15 -17.50 10.62
CA TYR A 98 3.14 -16.44 10.61
C TYR A 98 2.26 -16.51 9.36
N LYS A 99 0.95 -16.34 9.55
CA LYS A 99 0.00 -16.02 8.48
C LYS A 99 0.08 -14.52 8.21
N VAL A 100 0.86 -14.13 7.19
CA VAL A 100 1.08 -12.73 6.86
C VAL A 100 -0.10 -12.17 6.07
N GLY A 101 -0.75 -11.14 6.59
CA GLY A 101 -1.74 -10.33 5.89
C GLY A 101 -1.04 -9.36 4.94
N PHE A 102 -0.65 -8.19 5.45
CA PHE A 102 0.22 -7.27 4.71
C PHE A 102 1.64 -7.25 5.29
N LEU A 103 2.63 -7.17 4.39
CA LEU A 103 3.99 -6.75 4.69
C LEU A 103 4.26 -5.43 3.97
N GLY A 104 4.12 -4.30 4.68
CA GLY A 104 4.32 -2.97 4.16
C GLY A 104 5.74 -2.47 4.29
N THR A 105 6.14 -1.53 3.45
CA THR A 105 7.42 -0.84 3.57
C THR A 105 7.38 0.23 4.65
N ARG A 106 8.57 0.66 5.09
CA ARG A 106 8.76 1.94 5.78
C ARG A 106 8.67 3.08 4.78
N SER A 107 8.25 4.24 5.26
CA SER A 107 8.21 5.44 4.44
C SER A 107 8.39 6.70 5.28
N ASP A 108 8.61 7.80 4.62
CA ASP A 108 8.72 9.14 5.20
C ASP A 108 7.37 9.89 5.26
N PHE A 109 6.33 9.38 4.60
CA PHE A 109 4.97 9.94 4.66
C PHE A 109 3.94 8.80 4.61
N VAL A 110 3.51 8.33 5.78
CA VAL A 110 2.62 7.15 5.92
C VAL A 110 2.11 7.08 7.37
N LEU A 111 1.28 6.08 7.69
CA LEU A 111 0.82 5.79 9.05
C LEU A 111 1.98 5.68 10.05
N PRO A 112 1.79 6.05 11.33
CA PRO A 112 2.87 6.15 12.34
C PRO A 112 3.73 4.91 12.49
N GLU A 113 3.15 3.71 12.34
CA GLU A 113 3.90 2.46 12.51
C GLU A 113 4.94 2.20 11.42
N GLN A 114 4.69 2.69 10.20
CA GLN A 114 5.59 2.59 9.06
C GLN A 114 6.47 3.83 8.89
N ASN A 115 6.13 4.95 9.58
CA ASN A 115 6.78 6.23 9.39
C ASN A 115 8.15 6.27 10.05
N ILE A 116 9.16 6.69 9.30
CA ILE A 116 10.53 6.85 9.78
C ILE A 116 10.84 8.27 10.28
N ARG A 117 9.96 9.23 10.02
CA ARG A 117 10.15 10.62 10.46
C ARG A 117 9.74 10.79 11.92
N TYR A 118 10.44 11.64 12.62
CA TYR A 118 10.01 12.20 13.89
C TYR A 118 10.48 13.65 14.02
N PRO A 119 9.64 14.52 14.60
CA PRO A 119 10.01 15.90 14.80
C PRO A 119 11.10 16.05 15.86
N ILE A 120 11.98 17.01 15.64
CA ILE A 120 12.88 17.55 16.66
C ILE A 120 12.52 19.01 16.78
N VAL A 121 12.25 19.40 18.00
CA VAL A 121 11.97 20.79 18.38
C VAL A 121 13.00 21.19 19.43
N ASP A 122 13.71 22.26 19.17
CA ASP A 122 14.60 22.90 20.11
C ASP A 122 14.43 24.42 19.91
N ASP A 123 14.91 25.24 20.83
CA ASP A 123 14.59 26.68 20.89
C ASP A 123 14.98 27.44 19.61
N ASP A 124 16.04 27.00 18.94
CA ASP A 124 16.58 27.66 17.75
C ASP A 124 16.31 26.90 16.44
N PHE A 125 15.76 25.68 16.51
CA PHE A 125 15.66 24.81 15.36
C PHE A 125 14.47 23.87 15.42
N VAL A 126 13.72 23.81 14.30
CA VAL A 126 12.69 22.81 14.06
C VAL A 126 13.09 21.97 12.85
N GLY A 127 13.27 20.69 13.04
CA GLY A 127 13.71 19.78 12.00
C GLY A 127 13.06 18.42 12.07
N LEU A 128 13.40 17.57 11.11
CA LEU A 128 12.98 16.18 11.06
C LEU A 128 14.19 15.26 11.09
N ARG A 129 14.11 14.21 11.87
CA ARG A 129 15.07 13.10 11.82
C ARG A 129 14.41 11.85 11.29
N TYR A 130 15.24 10.95 10.75
CA TYR A 130 14.81 9.66 10.27
C TYR A 130 15.28 8.56 11.22
N ARG A 131 14.35 7.65 11.56
CA ARG A 131 14.70 6.48 12.37
C ARG A 131 15.36 5.43 11.50
N SER A 132 16.52 4.97 11.93
CA SER A 132 17.17 3.80 11.33
C SER A 132 16.68 2.55 12.07
N GLU A 133 15.66 1.88 11.52
CA GLU A 133 15.16 0.63 12.07
C GLU A 133 15.48 -0.54 11.13
N GLY A 134 16.43 -1.37 11.54
CA GLY A 134 16.93 -2.52 10.78
C GLY A 134 16.21 -3.84 11.06
N PHE A 135 14.99 -3.83 11.62
CA PHE A 135 14.25 -5.02 12.02
C PHE A 135 12.82 -5.05 11.45
N ILE A 136 12.27 -6.25 11.34
CA ILE A 136 10.85 -6.46 10.99
C ILE A 136 10.01 -6.13 12.23
N LYS A 137 8.95 -5.36 12.06
CA LYS A 137 8.09 -4.90 13.15
C LYS A 137 6.66 -5.34 12.92
N LYS A 138 6.02 -5.93 13.94
CA LYS A 138 4.57 -6.19 13.89
C LYS A 138 3.80 -4.88 13.95
N ALA A 139 2.73 -4.76 13.17
CA ALA A 139 1.87 -3.60 13.10
C ALA A 139 0.40 -4.02 13.24
N GLN A 140 -0.44 -3.12 13.70
CA GLN A 140 -1.89 -3.33 13.70
C GLN A 140 -2.48 -3.04 12.32
N THR A 141 -2.04 -1.95 11.72
CA THR A 141 -2.49 -1.49 10.40
C THR A 141 -1.29 -1.22 9.50
N ILE A 142 -1.43 -1.58 8.23
CA ILE A 142 -0.49 -1.24 7.16
C ILE A 142 -1.24 -0.41 6.13
N ALA A 143 -0.75 0.80 5.86
CA ALA A 143 -1.10 1.54 4.66
C ALA A 143 -0.38 0.90 3.47
N PRO A 144 -1.11 0.35 2.49
CA PRO A 144 -0.50 -0.45 1.43
C PRO A 144 0.08 0.42 0.30
N ILE A 145 0.73 1.51 0.66
CA ILE A 145 1.41 2.40 -0.29
C ILE A 145 2.47 1.67 -1.12
N PHE A 146 3.10 0.66 -0.50
CA PHE A 146 3.95 -0.34 -1.13
C PHE A 146 4.00 -1.57 -0.21
N ALA A 147 3.10 -2.53 -0.44
CA ALA A 147 2.90 -3.65 0.49
C ALA A 147 2.64 -4.97 -0.25
N SER A 148 3.27 -6.04 0.22
CA SER A 148 3.00 -7.40 -0.25
C SER A 148 1.77 -7.97 0.45
N VAL A 149 0.97 -8.73 -0.32
CA VAL A 149 -0.17 -9.51 0.17
C VAL A 149 -0.20 -10.87 -0.52
N SER A 150 -0.54 -11.94 0.21
CA SER A 150 -0.75 -13.26 -0.38
C SER A 150 -2.15 -13.41 -0.97
N LYS A 151 -2.30 -14.34 -1.92
CA LYS A 151 -3.61 -14.72 -2.46
C LYS A 151 -4.55 -15.27 -1.37
N GLU A 152 -4.00 -15.92 -0.35
CA GLU A 152 -4.78 -16.45 0.78
C GLU A 152 -5.35 -15.30 1.64
N ALA A 153 -4.51 -14.33 2.03
CA ALA A 153 -4.95 -13.17 2.79
C ALA A 153 -5.94 -12.31 1.99
N TRP A 154 -5.67 -12.14 0.69
CA TRP A 154 -6.54 -11.39 -0.22
C TRP A 154 -7.93 -12.03 -0.42
N LYS A 155 -8.04 -13.35 -0.30
CA LYS A 155 -9.34 -14.05 -0.31
C LYS A 155 -10.11 -13.88 1.00
N ALA A 156 -9.43 -13.69 2.11
CA ALA A 156 -10.05 -13.54 3.43
C ALA A 156 -10.70 -12.16 3.63
N ALA A 157 -10.13 -11.10 3.02
CA ALA A 157 -10.68 -9.76 3.11
C ALA A 157 -10.36 -8.93 1.85
N LYS A 158 -11.20 -7.94 1.59
CA LYS A 158 -11.10 -6.98 0.50
C LYS A 158 -11.17 -5.56 1.02
N PHE A 159 -10.68 -4.61 0.25
CA PHE A 159 -10.90 -3.20 0.57
C PHE A 159 -12.39 -2.87 0.54
N PRO A 160 -12.90 -2.08 1.49
CA PRO A 160 -14.24 -1.49 1.37
C PRO A 160 -14.28 -0.46 0.23
N SER A 161 -15.48 -0.20 -0.30
CA SER A 161 -15.71 0.75 -1.40
C SER A 161 -15.59 2.21 -0.95
N VAL A 162 -14.44 2.59 -0.41
CA VAL A 162 -14.14 3.94 0.11
C VAL A 162 -12.74 4.40 -0.28
N ASN A 163 -12.52 5.70 -0.26
CA ASN A 163 -11.21 6.30 -0.51
C ASN A 163 -10.36 6.42 0.77
N TRP A 164 -10.99 6.56 1.94
CA TRP A 164 -10.31 6.75 3.21
C TRP A 164 -10.68 5.66 4.21
N TYR A 165 -9.77 5.30 5.12
CA TYR A 165 -9.91 4.21 6.09
C TYR A 165 -9.99 2.79 5.51
N SER A 166 -9.85 2.63 4.20
CA SER A 166 -9.90 1.32 3.54
C SER A 166 -8.81 0.37 4.04
N ASP A 167 -7.61 0.89 4.29
CA ASP A 167 -6.48 0.17 4.85
C ASP A 167 -6.70 -0.29 6.30
N ASN A 168 -7.32 0.54 7.13
CA ASN A 168 -7.68 0.16 8.51
C ASN A 168 -8.66 -1.01 8.52
N ILE A 169 -9.73 -0.92 7.72
CA ILE A 169 -10.80 -1.91 7.68
C ILE A 169 -10.31 -3.26 7.13
N ILE A 170 -9.57 -3.27 6.03
CA ILE A 170 -9.06 -4.52 5.47
C ILE A 170 -8.06 -5.19 6.42
N CYS A 171 -7.20 -4.42 7.10
CA CYS A 171 -6.28 -4.96 8.10
C CYS A 171 -7.03 -5.58 9.29
N ASP A 172 -8.08 -4.94 9.77
CA ASP A 172 -8.92 -5.46 10.85
C ASP A 172 -9.62 -6.76 10.42
N ASP A 173 -10.22 -6.79 9.23
CA ASP A 173 -10.88 -7.98 8.69
C ASP A 173 -9.89 -9.15 8.47
N MET A 174 -8.69 -8.88 7.94
CA MET A 174 -7.65 -9.89 7.84
C MET A 174 -7.20 -10.38 9.22
N THR A 175 -7.10 -9.48 10.22
CA THR A 175 -6.74 -9.85 11.59
C THR A 175 -7.81 -10.76 12.21
N LYS A 176 -9.09 -10.47 12.04
CA LYS A 176 -10.21 -11.32 12.44
C LYS A 176 -10.17 -12.69 11.77
N ALA A 177 -9.64 -12.77 10.55
CA ALA A 177 -9.41 -14.02 9.81
C ALA A 177 -8.11 -14.75 10.21
N GLY A 178 -7.38 -14.24 11.22
CA GLY A 178 -6.17 -14.88 11.80
C GLY A 178 -4.85 -14.51 11.10
N PHE A 179 -4.84 -13.47 10.27
CA PHE A 179 -3.61 -12.93 9.69
C PHE A 179 -2.96 -11.88 10.59
N THR A 180 -1.69 -11.62 10.35
CA THR A 180 -0.90 -10.60 11.07
C THR A 180 -0.22 -9.67 10.08
N HIS A 181 -0.05 -8.41 10.49
CA HIS A 181 0.53 -7.37 9.62
C HIS A 181 1.91 -6.97 10.14
N TRP A 182 2.79 -6.62 9.20
CA TRP A 182 4.19 -6.39 9.49
C TRP A 182 4.77 -5.24 8.68
N VAL A 183 5.71 -4.52 9.28
CA VAL A 183 6.53 -3.52 8.60
C VAL A 183 7.87 -4.15 8.24
N SER A 184 8.18 -4.16 6.96
CA SER A 184 9.46 -4.63 6.40
C SER A 184 10.61 -3.68 6.73
N ARG A 185 11.83 -4.18 6.55
CA ARG A 185 13.05 -3.36 6.49
C ARG A 185 13.20 -2.58 5.18
N GLY A 186 12.34 -2.86 4.19
CA GLY A 186 12.28 -2.14 2.93
C GLY A 186 11.76 -0.70 3.13
N TYR A 187 12.26 0.23 2.34
CA TYR A 187 11.88 1.64 2.36
C TYR A 187 11.43 2.11 0.98
N VAL A 188 10.42 2.97 0.97
CA VAL A 188 10.04 3.78 -0.19
C VAL A 188 9.90 5.24 0.23
N HIS A 189 10.30 6.16 -0.63
CA HIS A 189 9.87 7.56 -0.50
C HIS A 189 8.43 7.69 -0.99
N HIS A 190 7.57 8.41 -0.26
CA HIS A 190 6.17 8.61 -0.61
C HIS A 190 5.88 10.12 -0.68
N ALA A 191 5.54 10.61 -1.85
CA ALA A 191 5.23 12.04 -2.04
C ALA A 191 3.96 12.46 -1.30
N GLY A 192 3.01 11.53 -1.13
CA GLY A 192 1.79 11.68 -0.35
C GLY A 192 0.73 12.56 -0.99
N SER A 193 -0.53 12.20 -0.78
CA SER A 193 -1.73 12.99 -1.09
C SER A 193 -1.88 13.50 -2.53
N GLN A 194 -1.19 12.90 -3.49
CA GLN A 194 -1.22 13.35 -4.89
C GLN A 194 -2.58 13.11 -5.57
N THR A 195 -3.36 12.16 -5.06
CA THR A 195 -4.66 11.80 -5.65
C THR A 195 -5.83 12.52 -4.98
N VAL A 196 -5.76 12.75 -3.66
CA VAL A 196 -6.85 13.37 -2.88
C VAL A 196 -6.84 14.90 -3.01
N GLY A 197 -5.68 15.51 -3.25
CA GLY A 197 -5.54 16.95 -3.37
C GLY A 197 -6.05 17.70 -2.12
N ASP A 198 -6.79 18.79 -2.32
CA ASP A 198 -7.30 19.64 -1.24
C ASP A 198 -8.65 19.17 -0.66
N ASP A 199 -9.26 18.11 -1.21
CA ASP A 199 -10.61 17.61 -0.84
C ASP A 199 -10.62 16.64 0.34
N PHE A 200 -9.64 16.70 1.24
CA PHE A 200 -9.53 15.81 2.41
C PHE A 200 -10.81 15.74 3.25
N ALA A 201 -11.39 16.89 3.59
CA ALA A 201 -12.56 16.95 4.46
C ALA A 201 -13.75 16.19 3.87
N LYS A 202 -14.02 16.39 2.58
CA LYS A 202 -15.08 15.69 1.86
C LYS A 202 -14.80 14.21 1.76
N CYS A 203 -13.59 13.82 1.42
CA CYS A 203 -13.20 12.40 1.32
C CYS A 203 -13.39 11.66 2.65
N HIS A 204 -13.06 12.31 3.77
CA HIS A 204 -13.30 11.78 5.11
C HIS A 204 -14.80 11.65 5.42
N GLU A 205 -15.59 12.68 5.13
CA GLU A 205 -17.03 12.70 5.38
C GLU A 205 -17.75 11.60 4.59
N ASP A 206 -17.48 11.50 3.29
CA ASP A 206 -18.05 10.49 2.41
C ASP A 206 -17.69 9.07 2.88
N SER A 207 -16.44 8.84 3.27
CA SER A 207 -16.00 7.55 3.77
C SER A 207 -16.65 7.20 5.12
N ARG A 208 -16.79 8.15 6.03
CA ARG A 208 -17.50 7.96 7.31
C ARG A 208 -18.97 7.65 7.10
N ALA A 209 -19.64 8.36 6.20
CA ALA A 209 -21.04 8.11 5.87
C ALA A 209 -21.23 6.67 5.34
N TRP A 210 -20.36 6.25 4.44
CA TRP A 210 -20.37 4.88 3.90
C TRP A 210 -20.13 3.83 5.00
N ILE A 211 -19.13 4.04 5.88
CA ILE A 211 -18.79 3.11 6.97
C ILE A 211 -19.95 3.00 7.96
N ARG A 212 -20.57 4.12 8.35
CA ARG A 212 -21.74 4.12 9.23
C ARG A 212 -22.86 3.26 8.67
N GLN A 213 -23.08 3.31 7.37
CA GLN A 213 -24.17 2.59 6.71
C GLN A 213 -23.83 1.11 6.48
N ASN A 214 -22.60 0.79 6.07
CA ASN A 214 -22.23 -0.54 5.55
C ASN A 214 -21.39 -1.35 6.52
N ARG A 215 -20.67 -0.69 7.45
CA ARG A 215 -19.80 -1.32 8.43
C ARG A 215 -19.97 -0.71 9.84
N PRO A 216 -21.21 -0.74 10.39
CA PRO A 216 -21.45 -0.20 11.74
C PRO A 216 -20.62 -0.92 12.81
N ASP A 217 -20.20 -2.16 12.56
CA ASP A 217 -19.33 -2.96 13.43
C ASP A 217 -17.95 -2.34 13.68
N VAL A 218 -17.45 -1.53 12.77
CA VAL A 218 -16.14 -0.85 12.91
C VAL A 218 -16.26 0.66 13.06
N TYR A 219 -17.46 1.22 12.92
CA TYR A 219 -17.65 2.66 12.92
C TYR A 219 -17.13 3.33 14.20
N ASP A 220 -17.50 2.82 15.36
CA ASP A 220 -17.10 3.37 16.66
C ASP A 220 -15.62 3.12 17.00
N THR A 221 -14.94 2.25 16.25
CA THR A 221 -13.51 1.96 16.45
C THR A 221 -12.62 3.03 15.83
N TYR A 222 -13.08 3.68 14.77
CA TYR A 222 -12.27 4.61 13.95
C TYR A 222 -12.75 6.07 14.02
N TYR A 223 -13.82 6.36 14.80
CA TYR A 223 -14.42 7.72 14.83
C TYR A 223 -14.77 8.21 16.21
#